data_80f9539c1e645e08fd94e8fe05b2afc0
#
_entry.id   80f9539c1e645e08fd94e8fe05b2afc0
#
_cell.length_a   1.000
_cell.length_b   1.000
_cell.length_c   1.000
_cell.angle_alpha   90.00
_cell.angle_beta   90.00
_cell.angle_gamma   90.00
#
_symmetry.space_group_name_H-M   'P 1'
#
loop_
_entity.id
_entity.type
_entity.pdbx_description
1 polymer ?
#
loop_
_entity_poly.entity_id
_entity_poly.type
_entity_poly.pdbx_seq_one_letter_code
_entity_poly.pdbx_strand_id
1 'polypeptide(L)'
;MTLYAWPKQAAFGRVVPKSKIYEHAAVSAALKERFVQQVEQINWAYKLAPETVNLPATPAVTEIQVFRLSLKGASLDQDVLKTIDRAIPFPLIFELEQGGRIKLTAAYKRPAQNPKSAADSSRWVVGSYFETDWQPESSPRQPLPVALDMAGLYEQLLSPLVQGKVANAPDDTGAPAPQIRDCATAGYTAGAPATQPKRLTLEQRIELAEAIVSQQKQVERIRTRLGREKQFNKRVAVNAELRDAKQQLQRLIEQQAATQDY
;
A
#
# COMPACT_ATOMS: atom_id res chain seq x y z
N MET A 1 -1.47 -1.23 13.78
CA MET A 1 -1.83 -1.58 12.39
C MET A 1 -2.50 -2.94 12.38
N THR A 2 -3.45 -3.16 11.50
CA THR A 2 -4.47 -4.21 11.66
C THR A 2 -4.22 -5.40 10.77
N LEU A 3 -4.16 -6.60 11.34
CA LEU A 3 -4.33 -7.85 10.63
C LEU A 3 -5.82 -8.17 10.51
N TYR A 4 -6.25 -8.83 9.43
CA TYR A 4 -7.65 -9.19 9.22
C TYR A 4 -7.94 -10.65 9.57
N ALA A 5 -9.10 -10.89 10.20
CA ALA A 5 -9.67 -12.22 10.37
C ALA A 5 -10.43 -12.58 9.09
N TRP A 6 -9.80 -13.34 8.22
CA TRP A 6 -10.43 -13.77 6.96
C TRP A 6 -11.58 -14.75 7.24
N PRO A 7 -12.72 -14.63 6.52
CA PRO A 7 -13.87 -15.53 6.71
C PRO A 7 -13.51 -16.98 6.41
N LYS A 8 -13.98 -17.90 7.24
CA LYS A 8 -13.71 -19.34 7.05
C LYS A 8 -14.22 -19.87 5.71
N GLN A 9 -15.39 -19.38 5.25
CA GLN A 9 -15.95 -19.76 3.95
C GLN A 9 -15.15 -19.27 2.75
N ALA A 10 -14.28 -18.27 2.95
CA ALA A 10 -13.36 -17.78 1.93
C ALA A 10 -12.04 -18.57 1.87
N ALA A 11 -11.82 -19.51 2.80
CA ALA A 11 -10.60 -20.29 2.85
C ALA A 11 -10.45 -21.14 1.57
N PHE A 12 -9.31 -21.02 0.90
CA PHE A 12 -8.98 -21.78 -0.30
C PHE A 12 -7.83 -22.77 -0.06
N GLY A 13 -6.76 -22.35 0.61
CA GLY A 13 -5.73 -23.20 1.18
C GLY A 13 -4.87 -23.98 0.17
N ARG A 14 -4.72 -23.50 -1.08
CA ARG A 14 -3.94 -24.22 -2.11
C ARG A 14 -2.52 -23.70 -2.22
N VAL A 15 -1.55 -24.61 -2.15
CA VAL A 15 -0.16 -24.30 -2.47
C VAL A 15 -0.02 -24.08 -3.98
N VAL A 16 0.58 -22.95 -4.36
CA VAL A 16 0.83 -22.56 -5.74
C VAL A 16 2.31 -22.82 -6.07
N PRO A 17 2.61 -23.77 -6.96
CA PRO A 17 3.99 -23.98 -7.42
C PRO A 17 4.55 -22.72 -8.09
N LYS A 18 5.80 -22.37 -7.80
CA LYS A 18 6.47 -21.23 -8.44
C LYS A 18 6.48 -21.33 -9.96
N SER A 19 6.55 -22.55 -10.50
CA SER A 19 6.47 -22.81 -11.94
C SER A 19 5.19 -22.25 -12.57
N LYS A 20 4.05 -22.32 -11.88
CA LYS A 20 2.79 -21.76 -12.36
C LYS A 20 2.85 -20.24 -12.50
N ILE A 21 3.52 -19.55 -11.57
CA ILE A 21 3.74 -18.10 -11.68
C ILE A 21 4.64 -17.80 -12.90
N TYR A 22 5.67 -18.62 -13.12
CA TYR A 22 6.59 -18.43 -14.26
C TYR A 22 5.94 -18.68 -15.63
N GLU A 23 4.95 -19.56 -15.71
CA GLU A 23 4.18 -19.83 -16.94
C GLU A 23 3.35 -18.62 -17.38
N HIS A 24 2.85 -17.83 -16.42
CA HIS A 24 1.96 -16.68 -16.68
C HIS A 24 2.68 -15.32 -16.64
N ALA A 25 3.94 -15.29 -16.26
CA ALA A 25 4.75 -14.07 -16.23
C ALA A 25 6.09 -14.32 -16.92
N ALA A 26 6.54 -13.40 -17.76
CA ALA A 26 7.88 -13.46 -18.35
C ALA A 26 8.93 -13.24 -17.26
N VAL A 27 9.53 -14.32 -16.73
CA VAL A 27 10.44 -14.29 -15.60
C VAL A 27 11.86 -14.57 -16.05
N SER A 28 12.78 -13.63 -15.81
CA SER A 28 14.21 -13.81 -16.07
C SER A 28 14.85 -14.85 -15.14
N ALA A 29 15.98 -15.44 -15.54
CA ALA A 29 16.72 -16.39 -14.70
C ALA A 29 17.09 -15.79 -13.32
N ALA A 30 17.56 -14.54 -13.28
CA ALA A 30 17.89 -13.84 -12.03
C ALA A 30 16.68 -13.67 -11.11
N LEU A 31 15.48 -13.42 -11.68
CA LEU A 31 14.27 -13.30 -10.89
C LEU A 31 13.78 -14.66 -10.37
N LYS A 32 13.92 -15.74 -11.15
CA LYS A 32 13.66 -17.11 -10.67
C LYS A 32 14.55 -17.48 -9.48
N GLU A 33 15.81 -17.08 -9.55
CA GLU A 33 16.74 -17.28 -8.44
C GLU A 33 16.30 -16.54 -7.17
N ARG A 34 15.85 -15.28 -7.27
CA ARG A 34 15.28 -14.53 -6.14
C ARG A 34 14.05 -15.25 -5.54
N PHE A 35 13.15 -15.79 -6.37
CA PHE A 35 12.05 -16.63 -5.88
C PHE A 35 12.53 -17.82 -5.07
N VAL A 36 13.58 -18.50 -5.53
CA VAL A 36 14.14 -19.67 -4.84
C VAL A 36 14.82 -19.28 -3.52
N GLN A 37 15.57 -18.17 -3.53
CA GLN A 37 16.32 -17.72 -2.35
C GLN A 37 15.43 -17.10 -1.28
N GLN A 38 14.37 -16.35 -1.66
CA GLN A 38 13.60 -15.52 -0.73
C GLN A 38 12.28 -16.14 -0.31
N VAL A 39 11.62 -16.91 -1.19
CA VAL A 39 10.30 -17.49 -0.93
C VAL A 39 10.43 -18.99 -0.67
N GLU A 40 9.94 -19.43 0.46
CA GLU A 40 9.81 -20.86 0.77
C GLU A 40 8.58 -21.44 0.10
N GLN A 41 7.41 -20.91 0.39
CA GLN A 41 6.13 -21.39 -0.08
C GLN A 41 5.21 -20.23 -0.50
N ILE A 42 4.38 -20.47 -1.52
CA ILE A 42 3.29 -19.60 -1.95
C ILE A 42 1.99 -20.36 -1.72
N ASN A 43 1.10 -19.81 -0.90
CA ASN A 43 -0.20 -20.40 -0.63
C ASN A 43 -1.30 -19.41 -1.03
N TRP A 44 -2.22 -19.81 -1.91
CA TRP A 44 -3.47 -19.11 -2.11
C TRP A 44 -4.38 -19.40 -0.93
N ALA A 45 -4.32 -18.54 0.07
CA ALA A 45 -4.93 -18.78 1.37
C ALA A 45 -6.45 -18.53 1.37
N TYR A 46 -6.90 -17.42 0.75
CA TYR A 46 -8.31 -17.06 0.72
C TYR A 46 -8.74 -16.48 -0.63
N LYS A 47 -10.01 -16.74 -0.98
CA LYS A 47 -10.71 -16.16 -2.11
C LYS A 47 -11.93 -15.39 -1.59
N LEU A 48 -11.85 -14.05 -1.59
CA LEU A 48 -12.97 -13.18 -1.28
C LEU A 48 -13.73 -12.92 -2.58
N ALA A 49 -14.93 -13.41 -2.67
CA ALA A 49 -15.79 -13.32 -3.84
C ALA A 49 -17.25 -13.19 -3.38
N PRO A 50 -18.19 -12.82 -4.25
CA PRO A 50 -19.59 -12.66 -3.85
C PRO A 50 -20.16 -13.82 -3.05
N GLU A 51 -19.82 -15.03 -3.43
CA GLU A 51 -20.27 -16.26 -2.78
C GLU A 51 -19.64 -16.50 -1.40
N THR A 52 -18.49 -15.87 -1.10
CA THR A 52 -17.77 -16.09 0.17
C THR A 52 -17.89 -14.95 1.17
N VAL A 53 -18.19 -13.73 0.71
CA VAL A 53 -18.30 -12.55 1.58
C VAL A 53 -19.66 -11.86 1.50
N ASN A 54 -20.57 -12.38 0.65
CA ASN A 54 -21.92 -11.84 0.44
C ASN A 54 -21.93 -10.36 0.03
N LEU A 55 -21.02 -9.97 -0.85
CA LEU A 55 -20.92 -8.63 -1.41
C LEU A 55 -21.00 -8.73 -2.94
N PRO A 56 -21.78 -7.86 -3.63
CA PRO A 56 -21.87 -7.90 -5.08
C PRO A 56 -20.51 -7.54 -5.72
N ALA A 57 -20.19 -8.26 -6.81
CA ALA A 57 -19.05 -7.92 -7.66
C ALA A 57 -19.25 -6.58 -8.35
N THR A 58 -18.16 -5.89 -8.65
CA THR A 58 -18.17 -4.72 -9.53
C THR A 58 -17.39 -5.01 -10.81
N PRO A 59 -17.58 -4.24 -11.90
CA PRO A 59 -16.78 -4.41 -13.11
C PRO A 59 -15.27 -4.25 -12.88
N ALA A 60 -14.86 -3.46 -11.88
CA ALA A 60 -13.47 -3.23 -11.52
C ALA A 60 -12.90 -4.30 -10.58
N VAL A 61 -13.73 -4.86 -9.69
CA VAL A 61 -13.31 -5.86 -8.69
C VAL A 61 -14.36 -6.96 -8.62
N THR A 62 -14.08 -8.09 -9.25
CA THR A 62 -14.94 -9.26 -9.22
C THR A 62 -14.63 -10.18 -8.05
N GLU A 63 -13.36 -10.27 -7.66
CA GLU A 63 -12.86 -11.00 -6.50
C GLU A 63 -11.57 -10.39 -5.99
N ILE A 64 -11.23 -10.68 -4.73
CA ILE A 64 -9.95 -10.31 -4.11
C ILE A 64 -9.31 -11.61 -3.61
N GLN A 65 -8.05 -11.82 -3.92
CA GLN A 65 -7.33 -13.02 -3.49
C GLN A 65 -6.30 -12.68 -2.43
N VAL A 66 -6.20 -13.53 -1.40
CA VAL A 66 -5.19 -13.41 -0.34
C VAL A 66 -4.16 -14.50 -0.51
N PHE A 67 -2.93 -14.09 -0.75
CA PHE A 67 -1.79 -14.99 -0.86
C PHE A 67 -0.91 -14.90 0.38
N ARG A 68 -0.61 -16.04 0.96
CA ARG A 68 0.32 -16.16 2.06
C ARG A 68 1.66 -16.65 1.53
N LEU A 69 2.72 -15.86 1.77
CA LEU A 69 4.06 -16.16 1.36
C LEU A 69 4.92 -16.44 2.60
N SER A 70 5.36 -17.69 2.76
CA SER A 70 6.38 -18.02 3.76
C SER A 70 7.75 -17.64 3.21
N LEU A 71 8.48 -16.78 3.95
CA LEU A 71 9.75 -16.23 3.52
C LEU A 71 10.91 -16.97 4.19
N LYS A 72 12.00 -17.17 3.44
CA LYS A 72 13.26 -17.73 3.96
C LYS A 72 14.09 -16.73 4.75
N GLY A 73 13.90 -15.44 4.52
CA GLY A 73 14.63 -14.34 5.15
C GLY A 73 13.76 -13.11 5.39
N ALA A 74 14.31 -12.11 6.08
CA ALA A 74 13.57 -10.91 6.49
C ALA A 74 13.24 -9.96 5.31
N SER A 75 13.90 -10.09 4.17
CA SER A 75 13.71 -9.22 3.01
C SER A 75 13.07 -9.99 1.86
N LEU A 76 12.13 -9.33 1.18
CA LEU A 76 11.53 -9.78 -0.06
C LEU A 76 11.68 -8.70 -1.11
N ASP A 77 12.21 -9.07 -2.28
CA ASP A 77 12.32 -8.16 -3.41
C ASP A 77 10.93 -7.86 -3.98
N GLN A 78 10.62 -6.59 -4.19
CA GLN A 78 9.32 -6.17 -4.74
C GLN A 78 9.04 -6.75 -6.13
N ASP A 79 10.07 -7.08 -6.92
CA ASP A 79 9.88 -7.69 -8.22
C ASP A 79 9.28 -9.10 -8.13
N VAL A 80 9.49 -9.80 -7.01
CA VAL A 80 8.82 -11.09 -6.72
C VAL A 80 7.32 -10.87 -6.58
N LEU A 81 6.89 -9.89 -5.76
CA LEU A 81 5.48 -9.54 -5.60
C LEU A 81 4.84 -9.08 -6.90
N LYS A 82 5.52 -8.18 -7.65
CA LYS A 82 5.05 -7.69 -8.96
C LYS A 82 4.85 -8.82 -9.96
N THR A 83 5.71 -9.84 -9.90
CA THR A 83 5.60 -11.00 -10.80
C THR A 83 4.36 -11.83 -10.50
N ILE A 84 4.06 -12.06 -9.20
CA ILE A 84 2.84 -12.76 -8.79
C ILE A 84 1.61 -11.93 -9.17
N ASP A 85 1.63 -10.61 -8.91
CA ASP A 85 0.54 -9.70 -9.27
C ASP A 85 0.25 -9.67 -10.79
N ARG A 86 1.28 -9.74 -11.62
CA ARG A 86 1.12 -9.77 -13.07
C ARG A 86 0.59 -11.10 -13.59
N ALA A 87 0.93 -12.20 -12.91
CA ALA A 87 0.47 -13.53 -13.27
C ALA A 87 -1.03 -13.76 -12.97
N ILE A 88 -1.60 -13.00 -12.03
CA ILE A 88 -2.94 -13.23 -11.53
C ILE A 88 -3.83 -12.01 -11.88
N PRO A 89 -4.93 -12.17 -12.64
CA PRO A 89 -5.74 -11.06 -13.12
C PRO A 89 -6.80 -10.58 -12.11
N PHE A 90 -6.46 -10.55 -10.81
CA PHE A 90 -7.32 -10.10 -9.72
C PHE A 90 -6.55 -9.24 -8.74
N PRO A 91 -7.21 -8.35 -7.98
CA PRO A 91 -6.63 -7.71 -6.81
C PRO A 91 -6.04 -8.70 -5.82
N LEU A 92 -4.80 -8.46 -5.37
CA LEU A 92 -4.09 -9.32 -4.43
C LEU A 92 -3.77 -8.61 -3.13
N ILE A 93 -3.88 -9.36 -2.03
CA ILE A 93 -3.34 -8.99 -0.72
C ILE A 93 -2.35 -10.09 -0.34
N PHE A 94 -1.15 -9.71 0.03
CA PHE A 94 -0.12 -10.62 0.49
C PHE A 94 -0.01 -10.59 2.01
N GLU A 95 -0.12 -11.75 2.64
CA GLU A 95 0.37 -12.01 3.99
C GLU A 95 1.78 -12.58 3.88
N LEU A 96 2.78 -11.81 4.32
CA LEU A 96 4.17 -12.26 4.35
C LEU A 96 4.48 -12.79 5.73
N GLU A 97 4.95 -14.03 5.82
CA GLU A 97 5.27 -14.72 7.07
C GLU A 97 6.76 -15.01 7.16
N GLN A 98 7.35 -14.74 8.32
CA GLN A 98 8.74 -15.03 8.59
C GLN A 98 9.01 -15.12 10.08
N GLY A 99 9.49 -16.27 10.54
CA GLY A 99 9.94 -16.47 11.93
C GLY A 99 8.87 -16.17 12.98
N GLY A 100 7.60 -16.58 12.77
CA GLY A 100 6.48 -16.32 13.68
C GLY A 100 5.98 -14.87 13.66
N ARG A 101 6.39 -14.10 12.65
CA ARG A 101 5.92 -12.73 12.40
C ARG A 101 5.21 -12.67 11.07
N ILE A 102 4.26 -11.75 10.97
CA ILE A 102 3.44 -11.53 9.79
C ILE A 102 3.34 -10.05 9.47
N LYS A 103 3.28 -9.70 8.18
CA LYS A 103 2.90 -8.37 7.71
C LYS A 103 2.00 -8.48 6.49
N LEU A 104 1.14 -7.47 6.31
CA LEU A 104 0.35 -7.31 5.10
C LEU A 104 1.09 -6.43 4.09
N THR A 105 0.99 -6.80 2.82
CA THR A 105 1.54 -6.03 1.70
C THR A 105 0.55 -6.11 0.54
N ALA A 106 0.23 -4.98 -0.07
CA ALA A 106 -0.61 -4.93 -1.27
C ALA A 106 -0.26 -3.74 -2.14
N ALA A 107 -0.51 -3.87 -3.45
CA ALA A 107 -0.49 -2.75 -4.39
C ALA A 107 -1.92 -2.49 -4.87
N TYR A 108 -2.24 -1.21 -5.13
CA TYR A 108 -3.50 -0.91 -5.79
C TYR A 108 -3.46 -1.40 -7.23
N LYS A 109 -4.41 -2.24 -7.58
CA LYS A 109 -4.52 -2.88 -8.87
C LYS A 109 -5.84 -2.53 -9.52
N ARG A 110 -5.79 -2.01 -10.72
CA ARG A 110 -6.97 -1.58 -11.46
C ARG A 110 -6.88 -1.96 -12.93
N PRO A 111 -8.01 -2.11 -13.63
CA PRO A 111 -8.03 -2.27 -15.09
C PRO A 111 -7.39 -1.06 -15.78
N ALA A 112 -6.76 -1.26 -16.93
CA ALA A 112 -6.23 -0.17 -17.74
C ALA A 112 -7.37 0.69 -18.29
N GLN A 113 -7.31 2.01 -18.08
CA GLN A 113 -8.40 2.94 -18.42
C GLN A 113 -8.53 3.22 -19.94
N ASN A 114 -7.45 3.08 -20.72
CA ASN A 114 -7.44 3.31 -22.15
C ASN A 114 -6.74 2.16 -22.87
N PRO A 115 -7.41 1.02 -23.07
CA PRO A 115 -6.82 -0.06 -23.83
C PRO A 115 -6.64 0.35 -25.29
N LYS A 116 -5.40 0.36 -25.80
CA LYS A 116 -5.08 0.67 -27.19
C LYS A 116 -5.48 -0.47 -28.14
N SER A 117 -5.80 -1.64 -27.60
CA SER A 117 -6.26 -2.83 -28.33
C SER A 117 -7.14 -3.72 -27.44
N ALA A 118 -7.88 -4.66 -28.04
CA ALA A 118 -8.65 -5.67 -27.29
C ALA A 118 -7.76 -6.52 -26.37
N ALA A 119 -6.49 -6.74 -26.72
CA ALA A 119 -5.51 -7.43 -25.87
C ALA A 119 -5.10 -6.57 -24.65
N ASP A 120 -5.15 -5.24 -24.73
CA ASP A 120 -4.86 -4.33 -23.62
C ASP A 120 -6.05 -4.15 -22.67
N SER A 121 -7.27 -4.50 -23.08
CA SER A 121 -8.47 -4.41 -22.22
C SER A 121 -8.44 -5.39 -21.05
N SER A 122 -7.65 -6.46 -21.15
CA SER A 122 -7.38 -7.41 -20.06
C SER A 122 -6.17 -7.01 -19.19
N ARG A 123 -5.54 -5.88 -19.49
CA ARG A 123 -4.31 -5.45 -18.84
C ARG A 123 -4.59 -4.76 -17.52
N TRP A 124 -3.94 -5.22 -16.48
CA TRP A 124 -3.99 -4.63 -15.14
C TRP A 124 -2.82 -3.68 -14.93
N VAL A 125 -3.12 -2.54 -14.30
CA VAL A 125 -2.12 -1.59 -13.83
C VAL A 125 -1.90 -1.86 -12.34
N VAL A 126 -0.66 -2.16 -11.96
CA VAL A 126 -0.24 -2.39 -10.58
C VAL A 126 0.55 -1.17 -10.12
N GLY A 127 0.08 -0.51 -9.07
CA GLY A 127 0.72 0.65 -8.44
C GLY A 127 1.87 0.27 -7.50
N SER A 128 2.24 1.22 -6.65
CA SER A 128 3.25 0.99 -5.61
C SER A 128 2.73 0.06 -4.51
N TYR A 129 3.65 -0.70 -3.90
CA TYR A 129 3.33 -1.54 -2.75
C TYR A 129 3.30 -0.73 -1.45
N PHE A 130 2.26 -0.97 -0.69
CA PHE A 130 2.08 -0.48 0.67
C PHE A 130 2.12 -1.67 1.61
N GLU A 131 2.71 -1.49 2.79
CA GLU A 131 2.90 -2.59 3.73
C GLU A 131 2.72 -2.13 5.17
N THR A 132 2.32 -3.06 6.04
CA THR A 132 2.33 -2.86 7.49
C THR A 132 3.72 -3.13 8.05
N ASP A 133 3.92 -2.77 9.32
CA ASP A 133 5.05 -3.29 10.07
C ASP A 133 4.90 -4.78 10.37
N TRP A 134 6.02 -5.44 10.65
CA TRP A 134 6.03 -6.82 11.11
C TRP A 134 5.40 -6.93 12.50
N GLN A 135 4.41 -7.80 12.64
CA GLN A 135 3.69 -8.09 13.87
C GLN A 135 3.86 -9.57 14.23
N PRO A 136 3.77 -9.95 15.51
CA PRO A 136 3.65 -11.36 15.90
C PRO A 136 2.45 -12.02 15.17
N GLU A 137 2.58 -13.24 14.73
CA GLU A 137 1.49 -14.00 14.08
C GLU A 137 0.28 -14.16 15.01
N SER A 138 0.52 -14.19 16.33
CA SER A 138 -0.50 -14.23 17.38
C SER A 138 -1.22 -12.91 17.62
N SER A 139 -0.85 -11.83 16.92
CA SER A 139 -1.51 -10.52 17.08
C SER A 139 -3.02 -10.61 16.80
N PRO A 140 -3.84 -9.86 17.53
CA PRO A 140 -5.28 -9.88 17.34
C PRO A 140 -5.66 -9.46 15.92
N ARG A 141 -6.61 -10.19 15.33
CA ARG A 141 -7.11 -9.93 13.98
C ARG A 141 -8.47 -9.26 14.06
N GLN A 142 -8.69 -8.22 13.27
CA GLN A 142 -9.98 -7.54 13.20
C GLN A 142 -10.86 -8.18 12.11
N PRO A 143 -12.20 -8.13 12.26
CA PRO A 143 -13.11 -8.57 11.20
C PRO A 143 -12.88 -7.72 9.93
N LEU A 144 -13.36 -8.24 8.80
CA LEU A 144 -13.38 -7.48 7.56
C LEU A 144 -14.17 -6.18 7.75
N PRO A 145 -13.74 -5.10 7.13
CA PRO A 145 -14.47 -3.83 7.15
C PRO A 145 -15.85 -3.99 6.46
N VAL A 146 -16.81 -3.19 6.90
CA VAL A 146 -18.16 -3.18 6.30
C VAL A 146 -18.10 -2.46 4.96
N ALA A 147 -18.53 -3.11 3.89
CA ALA A 147 -18.55 -2.56 2.54
C ALA A 147 -19.89 -2.86 1.85
N LEU A 148 -20.22 -2.12 0.81
CA LEU A 148 -21.43 -2.31 0.03
C LEU A 148 -21.22 -3.25 -1.17
N ASP A 149 -19.97 -3.33 -1.65
CA ASP A 149 -19.57 -4.15 -2.79
C ASP A 149 -18.09 -4.56 -2.69
N MET A 150 -17.63 -5.34 -3.67
CA MET A 150 -16.25 -5.83 -3.70
C MET A 150 -15.23 -4.71 -3.92
N ALA A 151 -15.56 -3.64 -4.65
CA ALA A 151 -14.65 -2.52 -4.84
C ALA A 151 -14.48 -1.72 -3.55
N GLY A 152 -15.57 -1.43 -2.84
CA GLY A 152 -15.53 -0.79 -1.54
C GLY A 152 -14.78 -1.61 -0.49
N LEU A 153 -14.94 -2.95 -0.49
CA LEU A 153 -14.14 -3.83 0.37
C LEU A 153 -12.65 -3.71 0.06
N TYR A 154 -12.27 -3.76 -1.22
CA TYR A 154 -10.88 -3.63 -1.64
C TYR A 154 -10.29 -2.29 -1.22
N GLU A 155 -11.04 -1.20 -1.41
CA GLU A 155 -10.65 0.14 -0.98
C GLU A 155 -10.38 0.22 0.52
N GLN A 156 -11.29 -0.34 1.33
CA GLN A 156 -11.15 -0.33 2.79
C GLN A 156 -10.02 -1.22 3.30
N LEU A 157 -9.70 -2.32 2.60
CA LEU A 157 -8.55 -3.17 2.93
C LEU A 157 -7.22 -2.47 2.63
N LEU A 158 -7.15 -1.65 1.57
CA LEU A 158 -5.94 -0.92 1.20
C LEU A 158 -5.72 0.35 2.01
N SER A 159 -6.81 1.02 2.42
CA SER A 159 -6.73 2.33 3.09
C SER A 159 -5.76 2.38 4.27
N PRO A 160 -5.76 1.42 5.22
CA PRO A 160 -4.83 1.43 6.34
C PRO A 160 -3.37 1.21 5.92
N LEU A 161 -3.13 0.46 4.83
CA LEU A 161 -1.79 0.22 4.30
C LEU A 161 -1.20 1.51 3.70
N VAL A 162 -2.03 2.25 2.96
CA VAL A 162 -1.63 3.54 2.36
C VAL A 162 -1.30 4.57 3.45
N GLN A 163 -2.12 4.64 4.51
CA GLN A 163 -1.91 5.56 5.63
C GLN A 163 -0.65 5.22 6.43
N GLY A 164 -0.41 3.94 6.69
CA GLY A 164 0.72 3.48 7.52
C GLY A 164 2.08 3.80 6.94
N LYS A 165 2.22 3.80 5.62
CA LYS A 165 3.50 4.09 4.95
C LYS A 165 3.98 5.53 5.17
N VAL A 166 3.06 6.46 5.35
CA VAL A 166 3.39 7.88 5.52
C VAL A 166 3.68 8.21 6.97
N ALA A 167 3.02 7.55 7.92
CA ALA A 167 3.26 7.74 9.36
C ALA A 167 4.66 7.24 9.80
N ASN A 168 5.26 6.30 9.08
CA ASN A 168 6.58 5.72 9.39
C ASN A 168 7.74 6.43 8.69
N ALA A 169 7.52 7.59 8.08
CA ALA A 169 8.61 8.42 7.59
C ALA A 169 9.40 8.97 8.80
N PRO A 170 10.76 8.85 8.83
CA PRO A 170 11.54 9.36 9.94
C PRO A 170 11.32 10.86 10.09
N ASP A 171 10.69 11.24 11.19
CA ASP A 171 10.43 12.62 11.56
C ASP A 171 11.75 13.23 12.10
N ASP A 172 12.54 13.85 11.22
CA ASP A 172 13.76 14.60 11.57
C ASP A 172 13.44 16.07 11.94
N THR A 173 12.16 16.37 12.12
CA THR A 173 11.69 17.64 12.68
C THR A 173 11.37 17.42 14.15
N GLY A 174 12.26 17.83 15.07
CA GLY A 174 12.06 17.76 16.52
C GLY A 174 10.88 18.61 17.03
N ALA A 175 9.70 18.40 16.50
CA ALA A 175 8.47 19.00 16.98
C ALA A 175 7.83 18.08 18.03
N PRO A 176 7.39 18.61 19.20
CA PRO A 176 6.76 17.82 20.24
C PRO A 176 5.42 17.24 19.72
N ALA A 177 5.14 15.98 20.13
CA ALA A 177 3.90 15.30 19.81
C ALA A 177 2.67 16.15 20.17
N PRO A 178 1.62 16.18 19.31
CA PRO A 178 0.40 16.90 19.61
C PRO A 178 -0.28 16.30 20.85
N GLN A 179 -0.43 17.10 21.90
CA GLN A 179 -1.20 16.73 23.09
C GLN A 179 -2.69 16.66 22.72
N ILE A 180 -3.32 15.53 23.03
CA ILE A 180 -4.77 15.34 22.94
C ILE A 180 -5.41 16.37 23.88
N ARG A 181 -6.12 17.34 23.32
CA ARG A 181 -6.99 18.24 24.07
C ARG A 181 -8.37 17.61 24.17
N ASP A 182 -8.83 17.34 25.37
CA ASP A 182 -10.18 16.94 25.69
C ASP A 182 -11.18 17.96 25.10
N CYS A 183 -12.03 17.50 24.19
CA CYS A 183 -13.16 18.28 23.69
C CYS A 183 -14.30 18.24 24.68
N ALA A 184 -14.39 19.29 25.52
CA ALA A 184 -15.60 19.59 26.25
C ALA A 184 -16.66 20.20 25.32
N THR A 185 -17.84 19.60 25.34
CA THR A 185 -19.15 20.03 24.86
C THR A 185 -19.27 21.50 24.43
N ALA A 186 -19.58 21.72 23.13
CA ALA A 186 -20.11 22.97 22.64
C ALA A 186 -21.39 22.73 21.82
N GLY A 187 -22.40 23.52 22.14
CA GLY A 187 -23.79 23.37 21.75
C GLY A 187 -24.09 23.45 20.26
N TYR A 188 -25.20 22.85 19.89
CA TYR A 188 -25.84 22.93 18.59
C TYR A 188 -26.24 24.38 18.28
N THR A 189 -25.64 24.95 17.24
CA THR A 189 -26.22 26.09 16.50
C THR A 189 -26.43 25.66 15.05
N ALA A 190 -27.70 25.60 14.65
CA ALA A 190 -28.11 25.41 13.27
C ALA A 190 -27.72 26.64 12.46
N GLY A 191 -26.88 26.48 11.43
CA GLY A 191 -26.53 27.57 10.53
C GLY A 191 -25.64 27.16 9.37
N ALA A 192 -26.21 27.24 8.17
CA ALA A 192 -25.64 27.20 6.83
C ALA A 192 -25.12 25.83 6.31
N PRO A 193 -25.34 25.48 5.02
CA PRO A 193 -24.80 24.28 4.44
C PRO A 193 -23.28 24.41 4.31
N ALA A 194 -22.56 23.89 5.28
CA ALA A 194 -21.12 23.72 5.15
C ALA A 194 -20.86 22.82 3.94
N THR A 195 -20.19 23.33 2.95
CA THR A 195 -19.63 22.57 1.83
C THR A 195 -18.78 21.46 2.43
N GLN A 196 -19.29 20.23 2.44
CA GLN A 196 -18.56 19.10 2.99
C GLN A 196 -17.23 19.00 2.24
N PRO A 197 -16.09 18.97 2.93
CA PRO A 197 -14.80 18.79 2.26
C PRO A 197 -14.85 17.48 1.48
N LYS A 198 -14.60 17.58 0.18
CA LYS A 198 -14.69 16.47 -0.76
C LYS A 198 -13.67 15.41 -0.35
N ARG A 199 -14.12 14.30 0.23
CA ARG A 199 -13.26 13.18 0.58
C ARG A 199 -12.46 12.74 -0.63
N LEU A 200 -11.15 12.67 -0.52
CA LEU A 200 -10.31 12.16 -1.58
C LEU A 200 -10.66 10.69 -1.86
N THR A 201 -10.74 10.34 -3.14
CA THR A 201 -10.87 8.94 -3.55
C THR A 201 -9.63 8.14 -3.16
N LEU A 202 -9.72 6.82 -3.10
CA LEU A 202 -8.55 5.96 -2.84
C LEU A 202 -7.42 6.25 -3.84
N GLU A 203 -7.74 6.42 -5.13
CA GLU A 203 -6.75 6.76 -6.16
C GLU A 203 -6.00 8.05 -5.83
N GLN A 204 -6.71 9.11 -5.47
CA GLN A 204 -6.12 10.40 -5.09
C GLN A 204 -5.25 10.26 -3.83
N ARG A 205 -5.66 9.46 -2.85
CA ARG A 205 -4.85 9.18 -1.64
C ARG A 205 -3.58 8.41 -1.98
N ILE A 206 -3.66 7.46 -2.89
CA ILE A 206 -2.50 6.70 -3.37
C ILE A 206 -1.54 7.60 -4.14
N GLU A 207 -2.04 8.43 -5.07
CA GLU A 207 -1.23 9.41 -5.81
C GLU A 207 -0.49 10.34 -4.85
N LEU A 208 -1.17 10.83 -3.82
CA LEU A 208 -0.58 11.70 -2.80
C LEU A 208 0.49 10.95 -1.99
N ALA A 209 0.23 9.72 -1.58
CA ALA A 209 1.21 8.89 -0.87
C ALA A 209 2.45 8.58 -1.73
N GLU A 210 2.26 8.29 -3.03
CA GLU A 210 3.35 8.08 -3.98
C GLU A 210 4.17 9.36 -4.21
N ALA A 211 3.50 10.52 -4.30
CA ALA A 211 4.15 11.82 -4.42
C ALA A 211 5.01 12.12 -3.17
N ILE A 212 4.52 11.85 -1.97
CA ILE A 212 5.27 12.00 -0.71
C ILE A 212 6.51 11.11 -0.71
N VAL A 213 6.38 9.82 -1.05
CA VAL A 213 7.50 8.88 -1.10
C VAL A 213 8.54 9.30 -2.15
N SER A 214 8.09 9.79 -3.31
CA SER A 214 8.98 10.31 -4.36
C SER A 214 9.75 11.53 -3.88
N GLN A 215 9.07 12.47 -3.23
CA GLN A 215 9.67 13.69 -2.71
C GLN A 215 10.66 13.41 -1.56
N GLN A 216 10.36 12.44 -0.68
CA GLN A 216 11.30 11.98 0.36
C GLN A 216 12.59 11.45 -0.25
N LYS A 217 12.50 10.61 -1.28
CA LYS A 217 13.68 10.11 -2.00
C LYS A 217 14.48 11.23 -2.63
N GLN A 218 13.81 12.26 -3.13
CA GLN A 218 14.49 13.45 -3.69
C GLN A 218 15.24 14.23 -2.61
N VAL A 219 14.61 14.48 -1.47
CA VAL A 219 15.23 15.12 -0.30
C VAL A 219 16.49 14.36 0.13
N GLU A 220 16.42 13.04 0.22
CA GLU A 220 17.57 12.22 0.62
C GLU A 220 18.70 12.22 -0.40
N ARG A 221 18.38 12.22 -1.70
CA ARG A 221 19.39 12.39 -2.76
C ARG A 221 20.11 13.74 -2.67
N ILE A 222 19.36 14.84 -2.45
CA ILE A 222 19.94 16.17 -2.30
C ILE A 222 20.77 16.24 -1.02
N ARG A 223 20.33 15.65 0.10
CA ARG A 223 21.07 15.57 1.36
C ARG A 223 22.40 14.83 1.18
N THR A 224 22.37 13.68 0.48
CA THR A 224 23.60 12.92 0.16
C THR A 224 24.56 13.73 -0.72
N ARG A 225 24.04 14.45 -1.73
CA ARG A 225 24.83 15.34 -2.58
C ARG A 225 25.46 16.48 -1.78
N LEU A 226 24.71 17.10 -0.86
CA LEU A 226 25.19 18.14 0.04
C LEU A 226 26.35 17.66 0.92
N GLY A 227 26.27 16.44 1.44
CA GLY A 227 27.33 15.84 2.26
C GLY A 227 28.63 15.58 1.50
N ARG A 228 28.56 15.38 0.18
CA ARG A 228 29.73 15.13 -0.69
C ARG A 228 30.33 16.40 -1.31
N GLU A 229 29.58 17.51 -1.37
CA GLU A 229 30.01 18.74 -1.99
C GLU A 229 31.03 19.49 -1.10
N LYS A 230 32.19 19.81 -1.67
CA LYS A 230 33.29 20.50 -0.97
C LYS A 230 33.34 22.01 -1.27
N GLN A 231 32.78 22.42 -2.41
CA GLN A 231 32.85 23.83 -2.85
C GLN A 231 31.75 24.65 -2.17
N PHE A 232 32.15 25.71 -1.47
CA PHE A 232 31.26 26.57 -0.69
C PHE A 232 30.06 27.08 -1.50
N ASN A 233 30.31 27.70 -2.67
CA ASN A 233 29.23 28.26 -3.50
C ASN A 233 28.22 27.18 -3.97
N LYS A 234 28.70 25.98 -4.31
CA LYS A 234 27.83 24.87 -4.67
C LYS A 234 27.06 24.34 -3.47
N ARG A 235 27.66 24.30 -2.29
CA ARG A 235 26.95 23.92 -1.05
C ARG A 235 25.83 24.88 -0.74
N VAL A 236 25.98 26.18 -0.95
CA VAL A 236 24.90 27.17 -0.76
C VAL A 236 23.74 26.88 -1.71
N ALA A 237 24.02 26.65 -3.00
CA ALA A 237 22.99 26.33 -4.00
C ALA A 237 22.25 25.01 -3.66
N VAL A 238 23.00 23.93 -3.31
CA VAL A 238 22.40 22.65 -2.93
C VAL A 238 21.58 22.75 -1.64
N ASN A 239 22.00 23.63 -0.71
CA ASN A 239 21.26 23.87 0.53
C ASN A 239 19.93 24.60 0.28
N ALA A 240 19.90 25.54 -0.67
CA ALA A 240 18.66 26.18 -1.11
C ALA A 240 17.70 25.14 -1.73
N GLU A 241 18.21 24.30 -2.66
CA GLU A 241 17.46 23.21 -3.27
C GLU A 241 16.90 22.21 -2.22
N LEU A 242 17.68 21.90 -1.18
CA LEU A 242 17.24 21.05 -0.08
C LEU A 242 16.09 21.69 0.72
N ARG A 243 16.17 23.00 0.95
CA ARG A 243 15.10 23.74 1.65
C ARG A 243 13.80 23.72 0.85
N ASP A 244 13.88 23.97 -0.45
CA ASP A 244 12.70 23.96 -1.33
C ASP A 244 12.09 22.56 -1.42
N ALA A 245 12.90 21.52 -1.55
CA ALA A 245 12.44 20.14 -1.57
C ALA A 245 11.76 19.73 -0.24
N LYS A 246 12.30 20.15 0.91
CA LYS A 246 11.67 19.93 2.24
C LYS A 246 10.34 20.67 2.37
N GLN A 247 10.26 21.91 1.88
CA GLN A 247 9.02 22.68 1.91
C GLN A 247 7.92 22.05 1.05
N GLN A 248 8.27 21.53 -0.13
CA GLN A 248 7.34 20.78 -0.97
C GLN A 248 6.85 19.50 -0.26
N LEU A 249 7.76 18.74 0.36
CA LEU A 249 7.41 17.56 1.14
C LEU A 249 6.42 17.91 2.26
N GLN A 250 6.69 18.97 3.00
CA GLN A 250 5.84 19.43 4.10
C GLN A 250 4.41 19.76 3.62
N ARG A 251 4.26 20.45 2.48
CA ARG A 251 2.95 20.75 1.88
C ARG A 251 2.17 19.50 1.53
N LEU A 252 2.83 18.47 0.97
CA LEU A 252 2.18 17.19 0.64
C LEU A 252 1.70 16.46 1.90
N ILE A 253 2.50 16.47 2.97
CA ILE A 253 2.14 15.87 4.26
C ILE A 253 0.95 16.61 4.89
N GLU A 254 0.94 17.95 4.88
CA GLU A 254 -0.18 18.76 5.36
C GLU A 254 -1.47 18.51 4.57
N GLN A 255 -1.36 18.37 3.25
CA GLN A 255 -2.50 18.02 2.40
C GLN A 255 -3.07 16.64 2.76
N GLN A 256 -2.20 15.69 3.10
CA GLN A 256 -2.64 14.37 3.53
C GLN A 256 -3.30 14.42 4.91
N ALA A 257 -2.71 15.13 5.88
CA ALA A 257 -3.27 15.29 7.23
C ALA A 257 -4.65 15.93 7.18
N ALA A 258 -4.82 17.01 6.42
CA ALA A 258 -6.11 17.68 6.23
C ALA A 258 -7.22 16.77 5.63
N THR A 259 -6.82 15.62 5.08
CA THR A 259 -7.76 14.65 4.48
C THR A 259 -8.13 13.51 5.44
N GLN A 260 -7.40 13.37 6.57
CA GLN A 260 -7.61 12.31 7.56
C GLN A 260 -8.50 12.73 8.74
N ASP A 261 -8.64 14.03 9.01
CA ASP A 261 -9.37 14.56 10.16
C ASP A 261 -10.92 14.64 9.95
N TYR A 262 -11.43 13.91 8.94
CA TYR A 262 -12.87 13.81 8.66
C TYR A 262 -13.24 12.33 8.39
#